data_98e23472cf225acd5a619b83bc8f18ef
#
_entry.id   98e23472cf225acd5a619b83bc8f18ef
#
_cell.length_a   1.000
_cell.length_b   1.000
_cell.length_c   1.000
_cell.angle_alpha   90.00
_cell.angle_beta   90.00
_cell.angle_gamma   90.00
#
_symmetry.space_group_name_H-M   'P 1'
#
loop_
_entity.id
_entity.type
_entity.pdbx_description
1 polymer ?
#
loop_
_entity_poly.entity_id
_entity_poly.type
_entity_poly.pdbx_seq_one_letter_code
_entity_poly.pdbx_strand_id
1 'polypeptide(L)'
;MKTKTRFAWKQFLKNLAIIAIPVALQNMLTTTGSMIDTIMIAPLGETTVGAVGLCAQFSSLMFAGYWGFFGGGMLFFSQYWGAQDDDGIDHSYGLTLTCMMIVGLTFGVFAIFAPETVMKLYTDKESIQVIGAEYLRIIGFGYPVQVFSMAMSALLRSTERVRIPLFASIASVAANIFLNWVFIYGKFGLPEMGVRGAALATSLAAVINVLVILILARAQKYPYLFHFKKHFCWNKKQVKIYFVKCFPIICNEVLIGVGNMVINVVLGRQSEQAIAAIAVFRTLEGMVISFFAGFSNAASVLVGTCVGSGELDAAYERAKRLVFLCGGTILCVCLVLLGIHKPLLSAMSLSGESMEIGSHMLMIYCVAAVIRMCNWVQNDTYRAAGDAAFGTIREIAFMYAMVLPLVCLTGLVWKAPFLIVFACCYIDEPIRLILMQRHMYSGKWVRPVTPQGMEALPAFMEKHGRHKKAA
;
A
#
# COMPACT_ATOMS: atom_id res chain seq x y z
N MET A 1 38.20 -0.68 -24.38
CA MET A 1 37.96 -1.37 -23.10
C MET A 1 37.18 -0.44 -22.18
N LYS A 2 35.84 -0.58 -22.06
CA LYS A 2 35.05 0.22 -21.11
C LYS A 2 35.28 -0.39 -19.72
N THR A 3 36.00 0.31 -18.87
CA THR A 3 36.09 0.00 -17.44
C THR A 3 34.70 -0.22 -16.90
N LYS A 4 34.39 -1.49 -16.49
CA LYS A 4 33.20 -1.78 -15.67
C LYS A 4 33.38 -1.01 -14.37
N THR A 5 32.80 0.18 -14.28
CA THR A 5 32.73 0.92 -13.03
C THR A 5 32.03 0.00 -12.01
N ARG A 6 32.76 -0.37 -10.98
CA ARG A 6 32.23 -1.21 -9.89
C ARG A 6 31.02 -0.45 -9.31
N PHE A 7 29.87 -1.11 -9.27
CA PHE A 7 28.65 -0.53 -8.69
C PHE A 7 28.91 -0.11 -7.24
N ALA A 8 28.51 1.11 -6.91
CA ALA A 8 28.73 1.71 -5.59
C ALA A 8 27.71 1.17 -4.55
N TRP A 9 27.91 -0.09 -4.13
CA TRP A 9 27.01 -0.76 -3.19
C TRP A 9 26.78 0.02 -1.90
N LYS A 10 27.83 0.62 -1.32
CA LYS A 10 27.70 1.38 -0.06
C LYS A 10 26.76 2.56 -0.21
N GLN A 11 26.88 3.32 -1.29
CA GLN A 11 26.01 4.47 -1.56
C GLN A 11 24.57 4.02 -1.87
N PHE A 12 24.42 2.95 -2.63
CA PHE A 12 23.11 2.40 -2.98
C PHE A 12 22.37 1.90 -1.74
N LEU A 13 23.00 1.11 -0.87
CA LEU A 13 22.41 0.62 0.38
C LEU A 13 22.07 1.78 1.33
N LYS A 14 22.93 2.80 1.39
CA LYS A 14 22.64 4.01 2.18
C LYS A 14 21.38 4.71 1.67
N ASN A 15 21.28 4.95 0.36
CA ASN A 15 20.11 5.60 -0.25
C ASN A 15 18.84 4.77 -0.07
N LEU A 16 18.94 3.45 -0.26
CA LEU A 16 17.84 2.51 -0.01
C LEU A 16 17.36 2.60 1.45
N ALA A 17 18.27 2.53 2.41
CA ALA A 17 17.93 2.57 3.83
C ALA A 17 17.30 3.90 4.25
N ILE A 18 17.79 5.03 3.70
CA ILE A 18 17.25 6.37 3.99
C ILE A 18 15.79 6.49 3.57
N ILE A 19 15.36 5.79 2.52
CA ILE A 19 13.98 5.81 2.04
C ILE A 19 13.16 4.66 2.65
N ALA A 20 13.67 3.42 2.56
CA ALA A 20 12.93 2.23 2.95
C ALA A 20 12.60 2.18 4.45
N ILE A 21 13.57 2.50 5.32
CA ILE A 21 13.38 2.40 6.78
C ILE A 21 12.32 3.38 7.28
N PRO A 22 12.35 4.70 6.95
CA PRO A 22 11.30 5.60 7.41
C PRO A 22 9.91 5.22 6.90
N VAL A 23 9.78 4.75 5.66
CA VAL A 23 8.49 4.33 5.10
C VAL A 23 7.98 3.04 5.76
N ALA A 24 8.86 2.07 5.99
CA ALA A 24 8.51 0.86 6.73
C ALA A 24 8.04 1.18 8.15
N LEU A 25 8.79 2.02 8.88
CA LEU A 25 8.41 2.47 10.21
C LEU A 25 7.08 3.23 10.22
N GLN A 26 6.85 4.10 9.23
CA GLN A 26 5.58 4.81 9.09
C GLN A 26 4.41 3.85 8.92
N ASN A 27 4.54 2.85 8.04
CA ASN A 27 3.47 1.88 7.81
C ASN A 27 3.23 0.98 9.03
N MET A 28 4.30 0.52 9.70
CA MET A 28 4.19 -0.24 10.95
C MET A 28 3.52 0.55 12.05
N LEU A 29 3.86 1.83 12.21
CA LEU A 29 3.21 2.72 13.19
C LEU A 29 1.72 2.88 12.90
N THR A 30 1.34 3.06 11.64
CA THR A 30 -0.06 3.19 11.24
C THR A 30 -0.84 1.90 11.53
N THR A 31 -0.26 0.73 11.21
CA THR A 31 -0.87 -0.57 11.50
C THR A 31 -1.00 -0.80 13.00
N THR A 32 0.03 -0.51 13.78
CA THR A 32 -0.01 -0.61 15.25
C THR A 32 -1.03 0.35 15.85
N GLY A 33 -1.12 1.58 15.32
CA GLY A 33 -2.11 2.57 15.74
C GLY A 33 -3.54 2.04 15.59
N SER A 34 -3.88 1.45 14.44
CA SER A 34 -5.22 0.88 14.23
C SER A 34 -5.51 -0.32 15.14
N MET A 35 -4.50 -1.11 15.51
CA MET A 35 -4.66 -2.17 16.52
C MET A 35 -4.96 -1.59 17.91
N ILE A 36 -4.24 -0.53 18.31
CA ILE A 36 -4.47 0.15 19.59
C ILE A 36 -5.89 0.75 19.62
N ASP A 37 -6.34 1.38 18.53
CA ASP A 37 -7.72 1.89 18.42
C ASP A 37 -8.75 0.79 18.70
N THR A 38 -8.58 -0.39 18.11
CA THR A 38 -9.47 -1.54 18.34
C THR A 38 -9.44 -2.00 19.80
N ILE A 39 -8.26 -2.07 20.42
CA ILE A 39 -8.11 -2.43 21.84
C ILE A 39 -8.80 -1.40 22.75
N MET A 40 -8.72 -0.12 22.42
CA MET A 40 -9.35 0.95 23.21
C MET A 40 -10.86 0.99 23.06
N ILE A 41 -11.41 0.51 21.96
CA ILE A 41 -12.87 0.40 21.71
C ILE A 41 -13.43 -0.88 22.32
N ALA A 42 -12.62 -1.94 22.49
CA ALA A 42 -13.07 -3.25 22.97
C ALA A 42 -13.89 -3.22 24.30
N PRO A 43 -13.55 -2.40 25.31
CA PRO A 43 -14.33 -2.29 26.54
C PRO A 43 -15.76 -1.75 26.35
N LEU A 44 -16.08 -1.11 25.21
CA LEU A 44 -17.42 -0.61 24.89
C LEU A 44 -18.40 -1.72 24.45
N GLY A 45 -17.91 -2.95 24.31
CA GLY A 45 -18.70 -4.15 23.98
C GLY A 45 -18.53 -4.63 22.54
N GLU A 46 -18.85 -5.91 22.35
CA GLU A 46 -18.68 -6.61 21.06
C GLU A 46 -19.48 -5.98 19.91
N THR A 47 -20.70 -5.49 20.19
CA THR A 47 -21.52 -4.81 19.19
C THR A 47 -20.84 -3.55 18.65
N THR A 48 -20.18 -2.79 19.53
CA THR A 48 -19.43 -1.58 19.15
C THR A 48 -18.21 -1.92 18.31
N VAL A 49 -17.43 -2.92 18.71
CA VAL A 49 -16.28 -3.41 17.95
C VAL A 49 -16.71 -3.88 16.56
N GLY A 50 -17.82 -4.64 16.49
CA GLY A 50 -18.39 -5.09 15.23
C GLY A 50 -18.84 -3.93 14.33
N ALA A 51 -19.50 -2.92 14.89
CA ALA A 51 -19.92 -1.73 14.14
C ALA A 51 -18.72 -0.94 13.57
N VAL A 52 -17.71 -0.67 14.39
CA VAL A 52 -16.49 0.02 13.94
C VAL A 52 -15.72 -0.82 12.91
N GLY A 53 -15.70 -2.15 13.07
CA GLY A 53 -15.12 -3.07 12.08
C GLY A 53 -15.79 -2.97 10.71
N LEU A 54 -17.13 -2.84 10.65
CA LEU A 54 -17.85 -2.62 9.39
C LEU A 54 -17.58 -1.22 8.80
N CYS A 55 -17.48 -0.19 9.64
CA CYS A 55 -17.06 1.15 9.20
C CYS A 55 -15.63 1.15 8.64
N ALA A 56 -14.72 0.35 9.20
CA ALA A 56 -13.37 0.17 8.67
C ALA A 56 -13.37 -0.49 7.27
N GLN A 57 -14.34 -1.37 6.97
CA GLN A 57 -14.52 -1.93 5.63
C GLN A 57 -14.89 -0.84 4.61
N PHE A 58 -15.78 0.10 4.98
CA PHE A 58 -16.12 1.24 4.16
C PHE A 58 -14.91 2.16 3.92
N SER A 59 -14.10 2.41 4.96
CA SER A 59 -12.84 3.14 4.84
C SER A 59 -11.84 2.42 3.93
N SER A 60 -11.77 1.08 3.97
CA SER A 60 -10.91 0.29 3.09
C SER A 60 -11.32 0.39 1.62
N LEU A 61 -12.62 0.48 1.34
CA LEU A 61 -13.12 0.72 -0.01
C LEU A 61 -12.70 2.11 -0.54
N MET A 62 -12.78 3.14 0.30
CA MET A 62 -12.25 4.47 -0.02
C MET A 62 -10.74 4.40 -0.32
N PHE A 63 -9.98 3.69 0.50
CA PHE A 63 -8.54 3.48 0.32
C PHE A 63 -8.25 2.86 -1.05
N ALA A 64 -8.92 1.76 -1.41
CA ALA A 64 -8.78 1.14 -2.73
C ALA A 64 -9.11 2.12 -3.87
N GLY A 65 -10.13 2.95 -3.69
CA GLY A 65 -10.54 3.96 -4.67
C GLY A 65 -9.49 5.02 -4.98
N TYR A 66 -8.72 5.48 -3.98
CA TYR A 66 -7.69 6.49 -4.22
C TYR A 66 -6.27 5.93 -4.42
N TRP A 67 -6.02 4.67 -4.04
CA TRP A 67 -4.68 4.07 -4.09
C TRP A 67 -4.08 4.01 -5.49
N GLY A 68 -4.91 3.82 -6.51
CA GLY A 68 -4.48 3.87 -7.91
C GLY A 68 -3.94 5.25 -8.32
N PHE A 69 -4.57 6.33 -7.85
CA PHE A 69 -4.09 7.69 -8.06
C PHE A 69 -2.82 7.99 -7.26
N PHE A 70 -2.73 7.48 -6.03
CA PHE A 70 -1.53 7.56 -5.20
C PHE A 70 -0.32 6.93 -5.91
N GLY A 71 -0.44 5.69 -6.39
CA GLY A 71 0.63 5.00 -7.11
C GLY A 71 0.97 5.66 -8.45
N GLY A 72 -0.05 6.15 -9.18
CA GLY A 72 0.13 6.93 -10.39
C GLY A 72 0.85 8.25 -10.15
N GLY A 73 0.47 8.97 -9.08
CA GLY A 73 1.15 10.19 -8.67
C GLY A 73 2.63 9.96 -8.38
N MET A 74 2.97 8.92 -7.62
CA MET A 74 4.36 8.57 -7.31
C MET A 74 5.23 8.34 -8.56
N LEU A 75 4.66 7.76 -9.63
CA LEU A 75 5.35 7.61 -10.92
C LEU A 75 5.78 8.97 -11.47
N PHE A 76 4.83 9.92 -11.55
CA PHE A 76 5.12 11.24 -12.12
C PHE A 76 6.05 12.05 -11.21
N PHE A 77 5.80 12.07 -9.91
CA PHE A 77 6.62 12.83 -8.96
C PHE A 77 8.09 12.36 -8.96
N SER A 78 8.34 11.05 -8.95
CA SER A 78 9.70 10.53 -8.92
C SER A 78 10.45 10.80 -10.24
N GLN A 79 9.78 10.71 -11.39
CA GLN A 79 10.40 11.01 -12.68
C GLN A 79 10.64 12.51 -12.87
N TYR A 80 9.67 13.38 -12.58
CA TYR A 80 9.86 14.83 -12.66
C TYR A 80 10.89 15.34 -11.65
N TRP A 81 10.92 14.73 -10.44
CA TRP A 81 11.99 15.01 -9.48
C TRP A 81 13.38 14.68 -10.03
N GLY A 82 13.52 13.53 -10.67
CA GLY A 82 14.76 13.13 -11.34
C GLY A 82 15.17 14.07 -12.49
N ALA A 83 14.20 14.56 -13.24
CA ALA A 83 14.39 15.51 -14.34
C ALA A 83 14.58 16.95 -13.87
N GLN A 84 14.40 17.24 -12.56
CA GLN A 84 14.37 18.61 -12.01
C GLN A 84 13.32 19.51 -12.70
N ASP A 85 12.18 18.93 -13.05
CA ASP A 85 11.05 19.63 -13.68
C ASP A 85 10.02 20.02 -12.60
N ASP A 86 10.20 21.22 -12.04
CA ASP A 86 9.36 21.74 -10.96
C ASP A 86 7.90 21.93 -11.39
N ASP A 87 7.67 22.39 -12.62
CA ASP A 87 6.31 22.57 -13.14
C ASP A 87 5.62 21.22 -13.37
N GLY A 88 6.37 20.21 -13.83
CA GLY A 88 5.89 18.83 -13.94
C GLY A 88 5.46 18.25 -12.59
N ILE A 89 6.22 18.51 -11.52
CA ILE A 89 5.87 18.12 -10.15
C ILE A 89 4.59 18.81 -9.71
N ASP A 90 4.53 20.16 -9.83
CA ASP A 90 3.37 20.94 -9.37
C ASP A 90 2.08 20.53 -10.07
N HIS A 91 2.12 20.39 -11.41
CA HIS A 91 0.96 19.99 -12.20
C HIS A 91 0.49 18.56 -11.90
N SER A 92 1.43 17.61 -11.81
CA SER A 92 1.08 16.21 -11.51
C SER A 92 0.57 16.05 -10.08
N TYR A 93 1.12 16.81 -9.13
CA TYR A 93 0.61 16.83 -7.75
C TYR A 93 -0.80 17.37 -7.68
N GLY A 94 -1.08 18.48 -8.36
CA GLY A 94 -2.43 19.05 -8.44
C GLY A 94 -3.46 18.07 -9.02
N LEU A 95 -3.11 17.35 -10.10
CA LEU A 95 -3.97 16.30 -10.68
C LEU A 95 -4.21 15.15 -9.69
N THR A 96 -3.15 14.63 -9.10
CA THR A 96 -3.23 13.54 -8.11
C THR A 96 -4.09 13.96 -6.92
N LEU A 97 -3.83 15.13 -6.36
CA LEU A 97 -4.58 15.68 -5.25
C LEU A 97 -6.07 15.83 -5.59
N THR A 98 -6.38 16.41 -6.77
CA THR A 98 -7.76 16.59 -7.21
C THR A 98 -8.49 15.26 -7.33
N CYS A 99 -7.92 14.28 -8.00
CA CYS A 99 -8.53 12.96 -8.16
C CYS A 99 -8.73 12.25 -6.81
N MET A 100 -7.70 12.27 -5.95
CA MET A 100 -7.79 11.67 -4.62
C MET A 100 -8.83 12.39 -3.75
N MET A 101 -8.89 13.72 -3.79
CA MET A 101 -9.87 14.51 -3.04
C MET A 101 -11.31 14.27 -3.51
N ILE A 102 -11.55 14.06 -4.81
CA ILE A 102 -12.87 13.66 -5.31
C ILE A 102 -13.32 12.37 -4.64
N VAL A 103 -12.44 11.35 -4.55
CA VAL A 103 -12.75 10.09 -3.84
C VAL A 103 -13.03 10.37 -2.36
N GLY A 104 -12.12 11.06 -1.65
CA GLY A 104 -12.26 11.35 -0.22
C GLY A 104 -13.53 12.15 0.11
N LEU A 105 -13.85 13.15 -0.71
CA LEU A 105 -15.08 13.96 -0.55
C LEU A 105 -16.34 13.13 -0.83
N THR A 106 -16.33 12.28 -1.88
CA THR A 106 -17.46 11.40 -2.19
C THR A 106 -17.77 10.48 -1.02
N PHE A 107 -16.75 9.77 -0.50
CA PHE A 107 -16.93 8.90 0.67
C PHE A 107 -17.31 9.69 1.93
N GLY A 108 -16.75 10.90 2.12
CA GLY A 108 -17.12 11.79 3.21
C GLY A 108 -18.59 12.20 3.16
N VAL A 109 -19.07 12.59 1.98
CA VAL A 109 -20.48 12.96 1.77
C VAL A 109 -21.41 11.77 2.08
N PHE A 110 -21.11 10.58 1.58
CA PHE A 110 -21.92 9.39 1.90
C PHE A 110 -21.88 9.04 3.40
N ALA A 111 -20.72 9.14 4.05
CA ALA A 111 -20.58 8.89 5.47
C ALA A 111 -21.35 9.89 6.34
N ILE A 112 -21.41 11.16 5.94
CA ILE A 112 -22.07 12.23 6.71
C ILE A 112 -23.59 12.25 6.48
N PHE A 113 -24.02 12.19 5.20
CA PHE A 113 -25.41 12.43 4.83
C PHE A 113 -26.26 11.16 4.67
N ALA A 114 -25.62 10.00 4.45
CA ALA A 114 -26.31 8.73 4.25
C ALA A 114 -25.69 7.57 5.04
N PRO A 115 -25.26 7.76 6.33
CA PRO A 115 -24.54 6.73 7.08
C PRO A 115 -25.42 5.50 7.34
N GLU A 116 -26.74 5.69 7.56
CA GLU A 116 -27.68 4.59 7.77
C GLU A 116 -27.79 3.72 6.50
N THR A 117 -27.82 4.34 5.32
CA THR A 117 -27.85 3.62 4.04
C THR A 117 -26.57 2.82 3.84
N VAL A 118 -25.41 3.41 4.17
CA VAL A 118 -24.13 2.72 4.13
C VAL A 118 -24.14 1.51 5.07
N MET A 119 -24.56 1.68 6.31
CA MET A 119 -24.57 0.58 7.28
C MET A 119 -25.57 -0.53 6.91
N LYS A 120 -26.72 -0.22 6.33
CA LYS A 120 -27.71 -1.19 5.81
C LYS A 120 -27.14 -2.08 4.71
N LEU A 121 -26.16 -1.61 3.92
CA LEU A 121 -25.47 -2.43 2.92
C LEU A 121 -24.57 -3.52 3.57
N TYR A 122 -24.11 -3.28 4.79
CA TYR A 122 -23.17 -4.19 5.47
C TYR A 122 -23.85 -5.14 6.46
N THR A 123 -24.98 -4.76 7.07
CA THR A 123 -25.63 -5.56 8.10
C THR A 123 -27.12 -5.25 8.23
N ASP A 124 -27.91 -6.27 8.59
CA ASP A 124 -29.33 -6.12 8.90
C ASP A 124 -29.60 -5.88 10.41
N LYS A 125 -28.56 -5.93 11.25
CA LYS A 125 -28.67 -5.76 12.70
C LYS A 125 -28.79 -4.29 13.07
N GLU A 126 -29.96 -3.84 13.50
CA GLU A 126 -30.28 -2.45 13.83
C GLU A 126 -29.34 -1.85 14.88
N SER A 127 -28.98 -2.60 15.93
CA SER A 127 -28.05 -2.15 16.96
C SER A 127 -26.67 -1.77 16.40
N ILE A 128 -26.16 -2.56 15.44
CA ILE A 128 -24.88 -2.30 14.77
C ILE A 128 -25.02 -1.13 13.80
N GLN A 129 -26.17 -1.02 13.10
CA GLN A 129 -26.44 0.09 12.17
C GLN A 129 -26.40 1.45 12.88
N VAL A 130 -27.07 1.55 14.04
CA VAL A 130 -27.12 2.81 14.81
C VAL A 130 -25.73 3.24 15.25
N ILE A 131 -24.97 2.36 15.88
CA ILE A 131 -23.61 2.66 16.37
C ILE A 131 -22.69 3.00 15.20
N GLY A 132 -22.74 2.23 14.10
CA GLY A 132 -21.94 2.47 12.92
C GLY A 132 -22.27 3.79 12.22
N ALA A 133 -23.54 4.17 12.15
CA ALA A 133 -23.97 5.44 11.58
C ALA A 133 -23.47 6.63 12.39
N GLU A 134 -23.48 6.56 13.73
CA GLU A 134 -22.90 7.59 14.59
C GLU A 134 -21.41 7.76 14.37
N TYR A 135 -20.69 6.65 14.25
CA TYR A 135 -19.25 6.64 13.95
C TYR A 135 -18.97 7.25 12.58
N LEU A 136 -19.71 6.80 11.52
CA LEU A 136 -19.50 7.26 10.15
C LEU A 136 -19.75 8.76 9.99
N ARG A 137 -20.78 9.32 10.64
CA ARG A 137 -21.05 10.76 10.56
C ARG A 137 -19.89 11.62 11.01
N ILE A 138 -19.15 11.19 12.01
CA ILE A 138 -18.02 11.94 12.56
C ILE A 138 -16.76 11.68 11.74
N ILE A 139 -16.44 10.40 11.46
CA ILE A 139 -15.22 10.06 10.71
C ILE A 139 -15.28 10.57 9.26
N GLY A 140 -16.48 10.74 8.70
CA GLY A 140 -16.70 11.27 7.37
C GLY A 140 -16.08 12.65 7.13
N PHE A 141 -16.01 13.51 8.16
CA PHE A 141 -15.27 14.77 8.12
C PHE A 141 -13.75 14.54 8.06
N GLY A 142 -13.26 13.45 8.64
CA GLY A 142 -11.85 13.07 8.62
C GLY A 142 -11.38 12.52 7.27
N TYR A 143 -12.26 11.93 6.44
CA TYR A 143 -11.86 11.28 5.18
C TYR A 143 -11.15 12.20 4.20
N PRO A 144 -11.66 13.40 3.86
CA PRO A 144 -10.94 14.32 2.99
C PRO A 144 -9.57 14.73 3.55
N VAL A 145 -9.48 14.90 4.87
CA VAL A 145 -8.23 15.26 5.55
C VAL A 145 -7.21 14.12 5.49
N GLN A 146 -7.64 12.87 5.69
CA GLN A 146 -6.78 11.68 5.54
C GLN A 146 -6.26 11.55 4.11
N VAL A 147 -7.13 11.72 3.11
CA VAL A 147 -6.76 11.64 1.70
C VAL A 147 -5.79 12.76 1.31
N PHE A 148 -6.01 13.98 1.80
CA PHE A 148 -5.10 15.11 1.62
C PHE A 148 -3.71 14.82 2.21
N SER A 149 -3.67 14.28 3.42
CA SER A 149 -2.42 13.85 4.07
C SER A 149 -1.67 12.78 3.25
N MET A 150 -2.41 11.81 2.67
CA MET A 150 -1.82 10.77 1.84
C MET A 150 -1.24 11.32 0.54
N ALA A 151 -1.90 12.27 -0.12
CA ALA A 151 -1.39 12.93 -1.31
C ALA A 151 -0.09 13.71 -1.02
N MET A 152 -0.04 14.45 0.10
CA MET A 152 1.19 15.13 0.54
C MET A 152 2.32 14.12 0.84
N SER A 153 1.98 13.01 1.49
CA SER A 153 2.95 11.95 1.80
C SER A 153 3.51 11.29 0.55
N ALA A 154 2.69 11.07 -0.49
CA ALA A 154 3.14 10.55 -1.78
C ALA A 154 4.19 11.47 -2.44
N LEU A 155 3.90 12.77 -2.49
CA LEU A 155 4.84 13.76 -3.03
C LEU A 155 6.15 13.80 -2.25
N LEU A 156 6.07 13.88 -0.92
CA LEU A 156 7.24 13.95 -0.04
C LEU A 156 8.11 12.69 -0.11
N ARG A 157 7.50 11.50 -0.20
CA ARG A 157 8.23 10.25 -0.39
C ARG A 157 8.94 10.22 -1.73
N SER A 158 8.27 10.62 -2.81
CA SER A 158 8.81 10.60 -4.18
C SER A 158 9.92 11.62 -4.39
N THR A 159 9.96 12.70 -3.60
CA THR A 159 10.99 13.74 -3.60
C THR A 159 12.04 13.55 -2.48
N GLU A 160 12.19 12.30 -1.99
CA GLU A 160 13.20 11.88 -1.00
C GLU A 160 13.06 12.55 0.39
N ARG A 161 11.94 13.22 0.67
CA ARG A 161 11.66 13.87 1.97
C ARG A 161 10.87 12.95 2.92
N VAL A 162 11.20 11.67 2.95
CA VAL A 162 10.48 10.60 3.67
C VAL A 162 10.41 10.78 5.20
N ARG A 163 11.29 11.60 5.79
CA ARG A 163 11.30 11.86 7.23
C ARG A 163 10.10 12.71 7.67
N ILE A 164 9.62 13.63 6.81
CA ILE A 164 8.48 14.51 7.16
C ILE A 164 7.22 13.67 7.39
N PRO A 165 6.77 12.80 6.46
CA PRO A 165 5.62 11.93 6.70
C PRO A 165 5.80 10.99 7.91
N LEU A 166 7.03 10.50 8.16
CA LEU A 166 7.31 9.66 9.33
C LEU A 166 7.03 10.41 10.65
N PHE A 167 7.62 11.60 10.83
CA PHE A 167 7.39 12.39 12.05
C PHE A 167 5.94 12.82 12.21
N ALA A 168 5.28 13.15 11.10
CA ALA A 168 3.84 13.45 11.10
C ALA A 168 3.01 12.25 11.55
N SER A 169 3.34 11.04 11.09
CA SER A 169 2.66 9.82 11.51
C SER A 169 2.91 9.49 12.98
N ILE A 170 4.13 9.69 13.50
CA ILE A 170 4.44 9.53 14.93
C ILE A 170 3.56 10.47 15.77
N ALA A 171 3.52 11.75 15.40
CA ALA A 171 2.72 12.74 16.11
C ALA A 171 1.21 12.42 16.03
N SER A 172 0.73 12.00 14.85
CA SER A 172 -0.66 11.63 14.62
C SER A 172 -1.08 10.42 15.44
N VAL A 173 -0.29 9.34 15.44
CA VAL A 173 -0.61 8.11 16.20
C VAL A 173 -0.57 8.40 17.71
N ALA A 174 0.44 9.13 18.19
CA ALA A 174 0.52 9.53 19.60
C ALA A 174 -0.69 10.39 20.02
N ALA A 175 -1.06 11.36 19.18
CA ALA A 175 -2.24 12.19 19.41
C ALA A 175 -3.53 11.37 19.37
N ASN A 176 -3.66 10.45 18.43
CA ASN A 176 -4.82 9.58 18.33
C ASN A 176 -5.02 8.72 19.59
N ILE A 177 -3.96 8.08 20.09
CA ILE A 177 -4.01 7.29 21.34
C ILE A 177 -4.41 8.17 22.53
N PHE A 178 -3.82 9.35 22.64
CA PHE A 178 -4.13 10.31 23.71
C PHE A 178 -5.60 10.80 23.61
N LEU A 179 -6.03 11.21 22.43
CA LEU A 179 -7.39 11.71 22.20
C LEU A 179 -8.44 10.60 22.37
N ASN A 180 -8.15 9.35 21.97
CA ASN A 180 -8.98 8.19 22.26
C ASN A 180 -9.18 8.02 23.75
N TRP A 181 -8.10 8.06 24.54
CA TRP A 181 -8.18 7.95 25.98
C TRP A 181 -9.02 9.08 26.60
N VAL A 182 -8.90 10.29 26.08
CA VAL A 182 -9.66 11.45 26.56
C VAL A 182 -11.14 11.34 26.19
N PHE A 183 -11.46 11.11 24.93
CA PHE A 183 -12.84 11.19 24.43
C PHE A 183 -13.65 9.91 24.65
N ILE A 184 -13.04 8.74 24.50
CA ILE A 184 -13.75 7.48 24.73
C ILE A 184 -14.16 7.38 26.19
N TYR A 185 -13.25 7.69 27.12
CA TYR A 185 -13.44 7.47 28.55
C TYR A 185 -13.77 8.75 29.36
N GLY A 186 -14.00 9.88 28.70
CA GLY A 186 -14.45 11.11 29.36
C GLY A 186 -13.46 11.67 30.37
N LYS A 187 -12.18 11.80 30.01
CA LYS A 187 -11.14 12.34 30.91
C LYS A 187 -11.08 13.88 30.85
N PHE A 188 -10.43 14.49 31.82
CA PHE A 188 -10.27 15.97 31.94
C PHE A 188 -11.58 16.75 32.02
N GLY A 189 -12.66 16.15 32.55
CA GLY A 189 -13.96 16.80 32.70
C GLY A 189 -14.81 16.81 31.41
N LEU A 190 -14.38 16.14 30.38
CA LEU A 190 -15.20 15.92 29.18
C LEU A 190 -16.17 14.76 29.38
N PRO A 191 -17.37 14.80 28.75
CA PRO A 191 -18.29 13.68 28.79
C PRO A 191 -17.71 12.44 28.12
N GLU A 192 -18.08 11.28 28.60
CA GLU A 192 -17.77 10.00 27.95
C GLU A 192 -18.51 9.91 26.61
N MET A 193 -17.76 9.90 25.51
CA MET A 193 -18.33 9.92 24.15
C MET A 193 -18.33 8.52 23.50
N GLY A 194 -17.67 7.53 24.10
CA GLY A 194 -17.62 6.17 23.57
C GLY A 194 -17.14 6.13 22.11
N VAL A 195 -17.94 5.50 21.24
CA VAL A 195 -17.64 5.31 19.81
C VAL A 195 -17.53 6.64 19.05
N ARG A 196 -18.32 7.66 19.42
CA ARG A 196 -18.23 9.00 18.84
C ARG A 196 -16.88 9.65 19.15
N GLY A 197 -16.37 9.41 20.37
CA GLY A 197 -15.06 9.86 20.81
C GLY A 197 -13.92 9.27 20.00
N ALA A 198 -14.01 7.97 19.66
CA ALA A 198 -13.04 7.30 18.80
C ALA A 198 -13.01 7.89 17.38
N ALA A 199 -14.18 8.13 16.78
CA ALA A 199 -14.28 8.76 15.46
C ALA A 199 -13.71 10.18 15.45
N LEU A 200 -14.00 10.98 16.50
CA LEU A 200 -13.49 12.32 16.66
C LEU A 200 -11.97 12.33 16.83
N ALA A 201 -11.43 11.44 17.67
CA ALA A 201 -10.00 11.31 17.89
C ALA A 201 -9.25 10.97 16.60
N THR A 202 -9.77 10.03 15.81
CA THR A 202 -9.19 9.65 14.51
C THR A 202 -9.23 10.81 13.51
N SER A 203 -10.34 11.56 13.46
CA SER A 203 -10.45 12.73 12.58
C SER A 203 -9.49 13.85 12.98
N LEU A 204 -9.36 14.14 14.27
CA LEU A 204 -8.42 15.15 14.78
C LEU A 204 -6.96 14.71 14.60
N ALA A 205 -6.65 13.44 14.78
CA ALA A 205 -5.33 12.90 14.49
C ALA A 205 -4.92 13.08 13.02
N ALA A 206 -5.87 12.93 12.08
CA ALA A 206 -5.65 13.22 10.67
C ALA A 206 -5.35 14.73 10.44
N VAL A 207 -6.04 15.62 11.12
CA VAL A 207 -5.75 17.07 11.08
C VAL A 207 -4.35 17.36 11.63
N ILE A 208 -3.98 16.76 12.76
CA ILE A 208 -2.64 16.89 13.35
C ILE A 208 -1.57 16.40 12.37
N ASN A 209 -1.81 15.28 11.68
CA ASN A 209 -0.91 14.76 10.65
C ASN A 209 -0.64 15.81 9.56
N VAL A 210 -1.71 16.39 8.99
CA VAL A 210 -1.62 17.45 7.97
C VAL A 210 -0.85 18.66 8.50
N LEU A 211 -1.18 19.14 9.71
CA LEU A 211 -0.52 20.30 10.29
C LEU A 211 0.98 20.06 10.50
N VAL A 212 1.36 18.91 11.02
CA VAL A 212 2.78 18.55 11.22
C VAL A 212 3.52 18.47 9.89
N ILE A 213 2.91 17.86 8.84
CA ILE A 213 3.49 17.85 7.49
C ILE A 213 3.74 19.28 7.01
N LEU A 214 2.75 20.16 7.09
CA LEU A 214 2.87 21.54 6.61
C LEU A 214 3.91 22.34 7.39
N ILE A 215 3.94 22.21 8.72
CA ILE A 215 4.92 22.88 9.58
C ILE A 215 6.35 22.41 9.23
N LEU A 216 6.57 21.10 9.16
CA LEU A 216 7.89 20.55 8.86
C LEU A 216 8.33 20.86 7.42
N ALA A 217 7.41 20.80 6.44
CA ALA A 217 7.69 21.20 5.07
C ALA A 217 8.09 22.67 4.97
N ARG A 218 7.38 23.55 5.68
CA ARG A 218 7.70 24.98 5.75
C ARG A 218 9.06 25.23 6.39
N ALA A 219 9.34 24.54 7.52
CA ALA A 219 10.62 24.65 8.22
C ALA A 219 11.81 24.19 7.37
N GLN A 220 11.60 23.18 6.52
CA GLN A 220 12.61 22.67 5.57
C GLN A 220 12.62 23.40 4.24
N LYS A 221 11.89 24.52 4.10
CA LYS A 221 11.76 25.32 2.88
C LYS A 221 11.39 24.47 1.64
N TYR A 222 10.48 23.50 1.82
CA TYR A 222 9.97 22.67 0.74
C TYR A 222 8.81 23.37 0.02
N PRO A 223 8.96 23.82 -1.23
CA PRO A 223 8.02 24.75 -1.85
C PRO A 223 6.77 24.09 -2.43
N TYR A 224 6.89 22.86 -2.96
CA TYR A 224 5.87 22.23 -3.81
C TYR A 224 4.50 22.02 -3.14
N LEU A 225 4.42 21.94 -1.81
CA LEU A 225 3.15 21.88 -1.10
C LEU A 225 2.40 23.22 -1.05
N PHE A 226 3.08 24.33 -1.37
CA PHE A 226 2.56 25.68 -1.21
C PHE A 226 2.32 26.42 -2.54
N HIS A 227 2.61 25.79 -3.68
CA HIS A 227 2.42 26.37 -5.02
C HIS A 227 0.96 26.22 -5.51
N PHE A 228 -0.04 26.58 -4.68
CA PHE A 228 -1.47 26.36 -4.96
C PHE A 228 -1.92 26.83 -6.35
N LYS A 229 -1.40 27.96 -6.86
CA LYS A 229 -1.77 28.45 -8.18
C LYS A 229 -1.29 27.52 -9.31
N LYS A 230 -0.08 26.94 -9.19
CA LYS A 230 0.49 26.07 -10.18
C LYS A 230 -0.17 24.68 -10.19
N HIS A 231 -0.67 24.22 -9.05
CA HIS A 231 -1.31 22.90 -8.94
C HIS A 231 -2.51 22.72 -9.89
N PHE A 232 -3.19 23.80 -10.27
CA PHE A 232 -4.39 23.74 -11.11
C PHE A 232 -4.17 24.27 -12.55
N CYS A 233 -2.92 24.50 -12.96
CA CYS A 233 -2.56 25.00 -14.28
C CYS A 233 -2.25 23.90 -15.30
N TRP A 234 -3.04 22.80 -15.30
CA TRP A 234 -2.82 21.70 -16.25
C TRP A 234 -3.46 21.95 -17.62
N ASN A 235 -2.85 21.36 -18.65
CA ASN A 235 -3.42 21.35 -19.99
C ASN A 235 -4.04 19.98 -20.31
N LYS A 236 -4.88 19.91 -21.35
CA LYS A 236 -5.56 18.68 -21.77
C LYS A 236 -4.62 17.52 -22.06
N LYS A 237 -3.42 17.80 -22.58
CA LYS A 237 -2.42 16.79 -22.91
C LYS A 237 -1.86 16.16 -21.63
N GLN A 238 -1.53 16.94 -20.62
CA GLN A 238 -1.07 16.45 -19.31
C GLN A 238 -2.11 15.59 -18.64
N VAL A 239 -3.38 16.05 -18.61
CA VAL A 239 -4.50 15.28 -18.05
C VAL A 239 -4.65 13.93 -18.76
N LYS A 240 -4.60 13.91 -20.11
CA LYS A 240 -4.70 12.66 -20.88
C LYS A 240 -3.55 11.70 -20.55
N ILE A 241 -2.31 12.18 -20.51
CA ILE A 241 -1.14 11.33 -20.19
C ILE A 241 -1.28 10.77 -18.78
N TYR A 242 -1.67 11.59 -17.80
CA TYR A 242 -1.86 11.19 -16.42
C TYR A 242 -2.89 10.05 -16.32
N PHE A 243 -4.10 10.22 -16.88
CA PHE A 243 -5.13 9.20 -16.81
C PHE A 243 -4.76 7.92 -17.56
N VAL A 244 -4.11 7.99 -18.73
CA VAL A 244 -3.64 6.81 -19.48
C VAL A 244 -2.65 6.00 -18.65
N LYS A 245 -1.79 6.65 -17.86
CA LYS A 245 -0.81 5.96 -17.00
C LYS A 245 -1.43 5.47 -15.68
N CYS A 246 -2.36 6.22 -15.09
CA CYS A 246 -3.01 5.84 -13.82
C CYS A 246 -4.11 4.78 -14.01
N PHE A 247 -4.80 4.76 -15.14
CA PHE A 247 -5.94 3.86 -15.38
C PHE A 247 -5.63 2.37 -15.16
N PRO A 248 -4.53 1.81 -15.66
CA PRO A 248 -4.18 0.43 -15.35
C PRO A 248 -3.99 0.18 -13.86
N ILE A 249 -3.41 1.14 -13.13
CA ILE A 249 -3.16 1.01 -11.68
C ILE A 249 -4.49 1.03 -10.93
N ILE A 250 -5.41 1.94 -11.27
CA ILE A 250 -6.74 2.02 -10.66
C ILE A 250 -7.51 0.72 -10.87
N CYS A 251 -7.54 0.22 -12.12
CA CYS A 251 -8.18 -1.06 -12.44
C CYS A 251 -7.59 -2.21 -11.62
N ASN A 252 -6.26 -2.21 -11.44
CA ASN A 252 -5.59 -3.24 -10.63
C ASN A 252 -6.09 -3.24 -9.19
N GLU A 253 -6.07 -2.09 -8.53
CA GLU A 253 -6.44 -1.99 -7.12
C GLU A 253 -7.90 -2.43 -6.89
N VAL A 254 -8.82 -2.03 -7.77
CA VAL A 254 -10.23 -2.43 -7.69
C VAL A 254 -10.40 -3.92 -7.94
N LEU A 255 -9.82 -4.45 -9.02
CA LEU A 255 -10.00 -5.86 -9.37
C LEU A 255 -9.32 -6.80 -8.38
N ILE A 256 -8.11 -6.48 -7.91
CA ILE A 256 -7.44 -7.26 -6.87
C ILE A 256 -8.25 -7.20 -5.55
N GLY A 257 -8.83 -6.04 -5.22
CA GLY A 257 -9.73 -5.92 -4.06
C GLY A 257 -10.93 -6.85 -4.14
N VAL A 258 -11.60 -6.91 -5.29
CA VAL A 258 -12.72 -7.84 -5.54
C VAL A 258 -12.24 -9.30 -5.49
N GLY A 259 -11.10 -9.62 -6.08
CA GLY A 259 -10.53 -10.96 -6.04
C GLY A 259 -10.23 -11.42 -4.61
N ASN A 260 -9.62 -10.56 -3.80
CA ASN A 260 -9.35 -10.84 -2.38
C ASN A 260 -10.63 -11.03 -1.57
N MET A 261 -11.70 -10.28 -1.89
CA MET A 261 -13.01 -10.48 -1.26
C MET A 261 -13.55 -11.90 -1.52
N VAL A 262 -13.47 -12.39 -2.76
CA VAL A 262 -13.88 -13.76 -3.11
C VAL A 262 -13.04 -14.80 -2.36
N ILE A 263 -11.71 -14.62 -2.33
CA ILE A 263 -10.82 -15.51 -1.56
C ILE A 263 -11.23 -15.54 -0.08
N ASN A 264 -11.47 -14.38 0.53
CA ASN A 264 -11.87 -14.30 1.93
C ASN A 264 -13.21 -14.99 2.21
N VAL A 265 -14.18 -14.92 1.27
CA VAL A 265 -15.44 -15.65 1.38
C VAL A 265 -15.22 -17.17 1.35
N VAL A 266 -14.33 -17.67 0.48
CA VAL A 266 -14.02 -19.11 0.42
C VAL A 266 -13.29 -19.58 1.66
N LEU A 267 -12.28 -18.82 2.12
CA LEU A 267 -11.54 -19.14 3.34
C LEU A 267 -12.42 -19.04 4.60
N GLY A 268 -13.36 -18.10 4.64
CA GLY A 268 -14.32 -17.94 5.75
C GLY A 268 -15.38 -19.06 5.87
N ARG A 269 -15.47 -19.95 4.87
CA ARG A 269 -16.35 -21.13 4.90
C ARG A 269 -15.64 -22.42 5.35
N GLN A 270 -14.40 -22.28 5.81
CA GLN A 270 -13.62 -23.41 6.34
C GLN A 270 -13.94 -23.70 7.82
N SER A 271 -13.20 -24.63 8.44
CA SER A 271 -13.40 -24.97 9.85
C SER A 271 -13.15 -23.78 10.79
N GLU A 272 -13.73 -23.81 11.98
CA GLU A 272 -13.53 -22.76 13.01
C GLU A 272 -12.05 -22.63 13.38
N GLN A 273 -11.34 -23.76 13.48
CA GLN A 273 -9.90 -23.79 13.76
C GLN A 273 -9.07 -23.12 12.64
N ALA A 274 -9.45 -23.33 11.38
CA ALA A 274 -8.84 -22.67 10.24
C ALA A 274 -9.10 -21.16 10.25
N ILE A 275 -10.32 -20.73 10.58
CA ILE A 275 -10.67 -19.30 10.67
C ILE A 275 -9.86 -18.61 11.77
N ALA A 276 -9.68 -19.25 12.94
CA ALA A 276 -8.84 -18.74 14.02
C ALA A 276 -7.38 -18.60 13.57
N ALA A 277 -6.85 -19.63 12.89
CA ALA A 277 -5.49 -19.58 12.33
C ALA A 277 -5.33 -18.48 11.28
N ILE A 278 -6.33 -18.27 10.38
CA ILE A 278 -6.34 -17.20 9.38
C ILE A 278 -6.26 -15.82 10.04
N ALA A 279 -7.02 -15.59 11.13
CA ALA A 279 -7.03 -14.29 11.81
C ALA A 279 -5.64 -13.91 12.33
N VAL A 280 -4.97 -14.86 12.99
CA VAL A 280 -3.59 -14.66 13.47
C VAL A 280 -2.61 -14.50 12.31
N PHE A 281 -2.71 -15.36 11.29
CA PHE A 281 -1.87 -15.29 10.09
C PHE A 281 -1.98 -13.92 9.40
N ARG A 282 -3.19 -13.37 9.22
CA ARG A 282 -3.41 -12.05 8.60
C ARG A 282 -2.71 -10.92 9.34
N THR A 283 -2.64 -11.00 10.67
CA THR A 283 -1.89 -10.03 11.47
C THR A 283 -0.40 -10.09 11.17
N LEU A 284 0.17 -11.28 11.12
CA LEU A 284 1.59 -11.50 10.79
C LEU A 284 1.90 -11.10 9.34
N GLU A 285 1.07 -11.51 8.40
CA GLU A 285 1.16 -11.11 6.99
C GLU A 285 1.14 -9.59 6.85
N GLY A 286 0.23 -8.89 7.55
CA GLY A 286 0.13 -7.44 7.55
C GLY A 286 1.40 -6.74 8.05
N MET A 287 2.07 -7.27 9.05
CA MET A 287 3.36 -6.74 9.52
C MET A 287 4.45 -6.91 8.46
N VAL A 288 4.54 -8.09 7.82
CA VAL A 288 5.49 -8.34 6.73
C VAL A 288 5.23 -7.40 5.56
N ILE A 289 3.99 -7.25 5.11
CA ILE A 289 3.59 -6.34 4.05
C ILE A 289 3.96 -4.88 4.40
N SER A 290 3.67 -4.43 5.63
CA SER A 290 4.00 -3.08 6.09
C SER A 290 5.50 -2.79 6.04
N PHE A 291 6.33 -3.76 6.42
CA PHE A 291 7.79 -3.64 6.34
C PHE A 291 8.27 -3.58 4.88
N PHE A 292 7.80 -4.51 4.03
CA PHE A 292 8.24 -4.57 2.62
C PHE A 292 7.67 -3.46 1.74
N ALA A 293 6.59 -2.79 2.14
CA ALA A 293 6.14 -1.55 1.50
C ALA A 293 7.23 -0.46 1.52
N GLY A 294 8.14 -0.47 2.50
CA GLY A 294 9.33 0.39 2.50
C GLY A 294 10.26 0.11 1.31
N PHE A 295 10.52 -1.17 1.00
CA PHE A 295 11.32 -1.56 -0.17
C PHE A 295 10.64 -1.17 -1.49
N SER A 296 9.33 -1.40 -1.61
CA SER A 296 8.54 -1.06 -2.77
C SER A 296 8.55 0.45 -3.04
N ASN A 297 8.32 1.27 -2.01
CA ASN A 297 8.40 2.73 -2.15
C ASN A 297 9.83 3.19 -2.52
N ALA A 298 10.87 2.62 -1.90
CA ALA A 298 12.26 2.95 -2.24
C ALA A 298 12.60 2.55 -3.69
N ALA A 299 12.08 1.41 -4.18
CA ALA A 299 12.24 1.00 -5.56
C ALA A 299 11.61 2.03 -6.51
N SER A 300 10.37 2.46 -6.22
CA SER A 300 9.67 3.47 -7.00
C SER A 300 10.44 4.80 -7.07
N VAL A 301 10.98 5.26 -5.94
CA VAL A 301 11.74 6.53 -5.89
C VAL A 301 13.08 6.39 -6.59
N LEU A 302 13.92 5.40 -6.22
CA LEU A 302 15.29 5.26 -6.72
C LEU A 302 15.37 4.93 -8.21
N VAL A 303 14.38 4.18 -8.72
CA VAL A 303 14.32 3.84 -10.16
C VAL A 303 13.62 4.96 -10.92
N GLY A 304 12.49 5.49 -10.42
CA GLY A 304 11.76 6.58 -11.07
C GLY A 304 12.62 7.82 -11.27
N THR A 305 13.39 8.22 -10.25
CA THR A 305 14.35 9.35 -10.34
C THR A 305 15.39 9.14 -11.45
N CYS A 306 15.98 7.93 -11.54
CA CYS A 306 16.94 7.64 -12.61
C CYS A 306 16.30 7.60 -14.00
N VAL A 307 15.08 7.09 -14.12
CA VAL A 307 14.34 7.09 -15.39
C VAL A 307 14.03 8.53 -15.80
N GLY A 308 13.61 9.35 -14.85
CA GLY A 308 13.31 10.75 -15.09
C GLY A 308 14.50 11.59 -15.54
N SER A 309 15.68 11.39 -14.91
CA SER A 309 16.93 12.09 -15.26
C SER A 309 17.58 11.61 -16.55
N GLY A 310 17.07 10.53 -17.18
CA GLY A 310 17.70 9.92 -18.36
C GLY A 310 18.84 8.95 -18.04
N GLU A 311 19.14 8.68 -16.77
CA GLU A 311 20.15 7.69 -16.34
C GLU A 311 19.61 6.25 -16.43
N LEU A 312 19.15 5.82 -17.62
CA LEU A 312 18.41 4.58 -17.80
C LEU A 312 19.24 3.32 -17.48
N ASP A 313 20.55 3.35 -17.73
CA ASP A 313 21.44 2.25 -17.35
C ASP A 313 21.54 2.10 -15.82
N ALA A 314 21.58 3.21 -15.10
CA ALA A 314 21.58 3.21 -13.63
C ALA A 314 20.23 2.71 -13.08
N ALA A 315 19.12 3.13 -13.67
CA ALA A 315 17.78 2.62 -13.34
C ALA A 315 17.71 1.10 -13.49
N TYR A 316 18.19 0.57 -14.62
CA TYR A 316 18.21 -0.87 -14.93
C TYR A 316 19.05 -1.68 -13.92
N GLU A 317 20.25 -1.18 -13.59
CA GLU A 317 21.10 -1.84 -12.60
C GLU A 317 20.53 -1.76 -11.17
N ARG A 318 19.96 -0.61 -10.78
CA ARG A 318 19.30 -0.44 -9.48
C ARG A 318 18.09 -1.38 -9.35
N ALA A 319 17.25 -1.45 -10.38
CA ALA A 319 16.07 -2.33 -10.38
C ALA A 319 16.42 -3.81 -10.11
N LYS A 320 17.41 -4.35 -10.83
CA LYS A 320 17.87 -5.74 -10.64
C LYS A 320 18.36 -6.00 -9.22
N ARG A 321 19.13 -5.06 -8.67
CA ARG A 321 19.72 -5.22 -7.34
C ARG A 321 18.70 -5.04 -6.22
N LEU A 322 17.70 -4.19 -6.43
CA LEU A 322 16.57 -4.06 -5.48
C LEU A 322 15.80 -5.35 -5.34
N VAL A 323 15.49 -6.03 -6.46
CA VAL A 323 14.80 -7.32 -6.42
C VAL A 323 15.65 -8.38 -5.71
N PHE A 324 16.96 -8.42 -5.99
CA PHE A 324 17.87 -9.36 -5.32
C PHE A 324 17.94 -9.09 -3.81
N LEU A 325 18.08 -7.83 -3.40
CA LEU A 325 18.12 -7.46 -1.98
C LEU A 325 16.78 -7.74 -1.29
N CYS A 326 15.66 -7.45 -1.96
CA CYS A 326 14.33 -7.77 -1.43
C CYS A 326 14.20 -9.28 -1.19
N GLY A 327 14.58 -10.12 -2.17
CA GLY A 327 14.56 -11.58 -2.04
C GLY A 327 15.43 -12.09 -0.89
N GLY A 328 16.64 -11.55 -0.74
CA GLY A 328 17.53 -11.89 0.38
C GLY A 328 16.97 -11.46 1.74
N THR A 329 16.42 -10.25 1.81
CA THR A 329 15.85 -9.72 3.07
C THR A 329 14.61 -10.50 3.49
N ILE A 330 13.67 -10.78 2.56
CA ILE A 330 12.47 -11.57 2.89
C ILE A 330 12.82 -13.00 3.28
N LEU A 331 13.82 -13.60 2.62
CA LEU A 331 14.30 -14.94 3.00
C LEU A 331 14.81 -14.95 4.44
N CYS A 332 15.61 -13.97 4.84
CA CYS A 332 16.07 -13.84 6.22
C CYS A 332 14.90 -13.66 7.21
N VAL A 333 13.92 -12.80 6.89
CA VAL A 333 12.73 -12.59 7.71
C VAL A 333 11.94 -13.90 7.84
N CYS A 334 11.73 -14.63 6.75
CA CYS A 334 11.01 -15.90 6.75
C CYS A 334 11.74 -16.97 7.57
N LEU A 335 13.08 -17.06 7.49
CA LEU A 335 13.85 -17.99 8.31
C LEU A 335 13.73 -17.67 9.80
N VAL A 336 13.74 -16.40 10.18
CA VAL A 336 13.51 -15.98 11.57
C VAL A 336 12.10 -16.36 12.01
N LEU A 337 11.07 -16.03 11.19
CA LEU A 337 9.67 -16.37 11.48
C LEU A 337 9.48 -17.88 11.64
N LEU A 338 10.09 -18.69 10.78
CA LEU A 338 10.06 -20.15 10.90
C LEU A 338 10.78 -20.67 12.16
N GLY A 339 11.84 -19.98 12.61
CA GLY A 339 12.53 -20.32 13.85
C GLY A 339 11.71 -20.07 15.11
N ILE A 340 10.89 -19.01 15.09
CA ILE A 340 10.10 -18.58 16.27
C ILE A 340 8.58 -18.81 16.12
N HIS A 341 8.11 -19.53 15.07
CA HIS A 341 6.69 -19.64 14.75
C HIS A 341 5.85 -20.21 15.90
N LYS A 342 6.31 -21.27 16.57
CA LYS A 342 5.57 -21.90 17.68
C LYS A 342 5.36 -20.95 18.86
N PRO A 343 6.43 -20.36 19.48
CA PRO A 343 6.23 -19.40 20.56
C PRO A 343 5.43 -18.16 20.11
N LEU A 344 5.58 -17.72 18.86
CA LEU A 344 4.84 -16.59 18.32
C LEU A 344 3.33 -16.87 18.22
N LEU A 345 2.95 -18.01 17.65
CA LEU A 345 1.54 -18.44 17.53
C LEU A 345 0.91 -18.70 18.90
N SER A 346 1.67 -19.29 19.84
CA SER A 346 1.23 -19.52 21.23
C SER A 346 0.97 -18.19 21.95
N ALA A 347 1.85 -17.19 21.78
CA ALA A 347 1.67 -15.86 22.34
C ALA A 347 0.41 -15.14 21.77
N MET A 348 -0.04 -15.54 20.57
CA MET A 348 -1.28 -15.05 19.95
C MET A 348 -2.49 -15.94 20.25
N SER A 349 -2.43 -16.74 21.32
CA SER A 349 -3.51 -17.56 21.87
C SER A 349 -3.99 -18.69 20.95
N LEU A 350 -3.18 -19.14 19.98
CA LEU A 350 -3.45 -20.36 19.24
C LEU A 350 -3.02 -21.58 20.03
N SER A 351 -3.84 -22.64 20.02
CA SER A 351 -3.58 -23.91 20.70
C SER A 351 -4.19 -25.09 19.93
N GLY A 352 -3.76 -26.29 20.23
CA GLY A 352 -4.30 -27.51 19.63
C GLY A 352 -4.20 -27.51 18.11
N GLU A 353 -5.29 -27.90 17.44
CA GLU A 353 -5.40 -28.02 15.99
C GLU A 353 -5.16 -26.67 15.27
N SER A 354 -5.67 -25.55 15.81
CA SER A 354 -5.45 -24.20 15.23
C SER A 354 -3.97 -23.82 15.20
N MET A 355 -3.17 -24.27 16.19
CA MET A 355 -1.74 -24.06 16.23
C MET A 355 -1.01 -24.83 15.11
N GLU A 356 -1.44 -26.07 14.87
CA GLU A 356 -0.87 -26.89 13.81
C GLU A 356 -1.19 -26.31 12.43
N ILE A 357 -2.46 -25.95 12.19
CA ILE A 357 -2.88 -25.28 10.97
C ILE A 357 -2.09 -23.97 10.77
N GLY A 358 -2.00 -23.11 11.78
CA GLY A 358 -1.26 -21.86 11.73
C GLY A 358 0.24 -22.06 11.43
N SER A 359 0.86 -23.10 11.99
CA SER A 359 2.25 -23.45 11.70
C SER A 359 2.44 -23.83 10.25
N HIS A 360 1.60 -24.70 9.70
CA HIS A 360 1.68 -25.09 8.29
C HIS A 360 1.35 -23.91 7.35
N MET A 361 0.40 -23.05 7.70
CA MET A 361 0.15 -21.81 6.94
C MET A 361 1.39 -20.93 6.86
N LEU A 362 2.10 -20.72 7.97
CA LEU A 362 3.32 -19.92 7.99
C LEU A 362 4.43 -20.57 7.14
N MET A 363 4.57 -21.90 7.15
CA MET A 363 5.52 -22.61 6.29
C MET A 363 5.22 -22.38 4.80
N ILE A 364 3.96 -22.56 4.37
CA ILE A 364 3.52 -22.32 2.99
C ILE A 364 3.75 -20.84 2.63
N TYR A 365 3.36 -19.92 3.51
CA TYR A 365 3.52 -18.49 3.27
C TYR A 365 5.00 -18.08 3.16
N CYS A 366 5.89 -18.56 4.02
CA CYS A 366 7.30 -18.19 3.97
C CYS A 366 7.96 -18.58 2.63
N VAL A 367 7.55 -19.70 2.03
CA VAL A 367 8.00 -20.08 0.68
C VAL A 367 7.42 -19.13 -0.37
N ALA A 368 6.11 -18.87 -0.29
CA ALA A 368 5.43 -17.99 -1.24
C ALA A 368 5.84 -16.52 -1.10
N ALA A 369 6.09 -16.04 0.13
CA ALA A 369 6.39 -14.65 0.41
C ALA A 369 7.68 -14.16 -0.24
N VAL A 370 8.71 -15.02 -0.33
CA VAL A 370 9.96 -14.67 -1.02
C VAL A 370 9.68 -14.30 -2.49
N ILE A 371 8.85 -15.08 -3.15
CA ILE A 371 8.48 -14.87 -4.55
C ILE A 371 7.55 -13.67 -4.67
N ARG A 372 6.53 -13.59 -3.83
CA ARG A 372 5.50 -12.54 -3.82
C ARG A 372 6.10 -11.15 -3.59
N MET A 373 7.01 -11.01 -2.62
CA MET A 373 7.65 -9.71 -2.36
C MET A 373 8.56 -9.27 -3.51
N CYS A 374 9.26 -10.21 -4.16
CA CYS A 374 10.01 -9.91 -5.38
C CYS A 374 9.07 -9.43 -6.51
N ASN A 375 7.94 -10.09 -6.73
CA ASN A 375 6.94 -9.69 -7.71
C ASN A 375 6.38 -8.30 -7.42
N TRP A 376 6.08 -8.00 -6.16
CA TRP A 376 5.57 -6.70 -5.75
C TRP A 376 6.58 -5.57 -6.01
N VAL A 377 7.83 -5.73 -5.56
CA VAL A 377 8.91 -4.72 -5.81
C VAL A 377 9.15 -4.53 -7.31
N GLN A 378 9.09 -5.60 -8.12
CA GLN A 378 9.18 -5.49 -9.58
C GLN A 378 8.02 -4.74 -10.18
N ASN A 379 6.79 -5.02 -9.74
CA ASN A 379 5.60 -4.35 -10.24
C ASN A 379 5.67 -2.83 -9.99
N ASP A 380 6.05 -2.42 -8.77
CA ASP A 380 6.20 -1.01 -8.43
C ASP A 380 7.40 -0.35 -9.14
N THR A 381 8.47 -1.11 -9.40
CA THR A 381 9.59 -0.67 -10.25
C THR A 381 9.11 -0.36 -11.67
N TYR A 382 8.28 -1.22 -12.27
CA TYR A 382 7.75 -0.99 -13.62
C TYR A 382 6.75 0.17 -13.64
N ARG A 383 5.89 0.28 -12.61
CA ARG A 383 5.00 1.42 -12.44
C ARG A 383 5.80 2.72 -12.41
N ALA A 384 6.84 2.82 -11.58
CA ALA A 384 7.68 4.00 -11.46
C ALA A 384 8.44 4.34 -12.75
N ALA A 385 8.83 3.33 -13.53
CA ALA A 385 9.47 3.52 -14.83
C ALA A 385 8.50 3.83 -15.98
N GLY A 386 7.18 3.90 -15.72
CA GLY A 386 6.16 4.25 -16.69
C GLY A 386 5.49 3.10 -17.41
N ASP A 387 5.84 1.84 -17.12
CA ASP A 387 5.17 0.64 -17.64
C ASP A 387 4.24 0.01 -16.61
N ALA A 388 3.22 0.78 -16.18
CA ALA A 388 2.24 0.31 -15.22
C ALA A 388 1.38 -0.87 -15.74
N ALA A 389 1.20 -0.97 -17.04
CA ALA A 389 0.28 -1.96 -17.62
C ALA A 389 0.82 -3.39 -17.57
N PHE A 390 2.12 -3.60 -17.74
CA PHE A 390 2.69 -4.95 -17.87
C PHE A 390 2.44 -5.81 -16.63
N GLY A 391 2.86 -5.35 -15.45
CA GLY A 391 2.70 -6.07 -14.19
C GLY A 391 1.23 -6.20 -13.80
N THR A 392 0.50 -5.10 -13.89
CA THR A 392 -0.93 -4.98 -13.58
C THR A 392 -1.80 -5.98 -14.35
N ILE A 393 -1.68 -6.00 -15.71
CA ILE A 393 -2.49 -6.91 -16.53
C ILE A 393 -2.22 -8.36 -16.16
N ARG A 394 -0.97 -8.73 -15.88
CA ARG A 394 -0.63 -10.11 -15.52
C ARG A 394 -1.14 -10.47 -14.14
N GLU A 395 -1.04 -9.56 -13.18
CA GLU A 395 -1.56 -9.76 -11.84
C GLU A 395 -3.08 -10.04 -11.87
N ILE A 396 -3.84 -9.21 -12.60
CA ILE A 396 -5.27 -9.40 -12.78
C ILE A 396 -5.55 -10.72 -13.52
N ALA A 397 -4.85 -10.97 -14.64
CA ALA A 397 -5.08 -12.17 -15.45
C ALA A 397 -4.86 -13.46 -14.65
N PHE A 398 -3.77 -13.56 -13.89
CA PHE A 398 -3.51 -14.73 -13.06
C PHE A 398 -4.47 -14.85 -11.88
N MET A 399 -4.85 -13.74 -11.25
CA MET A 399 -5.84 -13.73 -10.17
C MET A 399 -7.17 -14.33 -10.67
N TYR A 400 -7.70 -13.85 -11.81
CA TYR A 400 -9.03 -14.25 -12.29
C TYR A 400 -9.03 -15.54 -13.12
N ALA A 401 -7.97 -15.85 -13.86
CA ALA A 401 -7.92 -17.05 -14.68
C ALA A 401 -7.37 -18.28 -13.96
N MET A 402 -6.62 -18.10 -12.86
CA MET A 402 -5.95 -19.21 -12.17
C MET A 402 -6.28 -19.27 -10.69
N VAL A 403 -5.98 -18.20 -9.93
CA VAL A 403 -6.12 -18.23 -8.46
C VAL A 403 -7.58 -18.39 -8.04
N LEU A 404 -8.48 -17.51 -8.48
CA LEU A 404 -9.89 -17.57 -8.10
C LEU A 404 -10.59 -18.86 -8.51
N PRO A 405 -10.46 -19.36 -9.75
CA PRO A 405 -11.05 -20.65 -10.13
C PRO A 405 -10.54 -21.80 -9.27
N LEU A 406 -9.23 -21.88 -9.02
CA LEU A 406 -8.65 -22.94 -8.19
C LEU A 406 -9.08 -22.88 -6.74
N VAL A 407 -9.08 -21.69 -6.12
CA VAL A 407 -9.55 -21.50 -4.74
C VAL A 407 -11.03 -21.84 -4.61
N CYS A 408 -11.88 -21.43 -5.56
CA CYS A 408 -13.30 -21.79 -5.56
C CYS A 408 -13.53 -23.29 -5.78
N LEU A 409 -12.83 -23.91 -6.72
CA LEU A 409 -12.95 -25.35 -6.99
C LEU A 409 -12.49 -26.19 -5.80
N THR A 410 -11.30 -25.89 -5.25
CA THR A 410 -10.75 -26.64 -4.11
C THR A 410 -11.53 -26.39 -2.83
N GLY A 411 -11.96 -25.14 -2.56
CA GLY A 411 -12.62 -24.78 -1.31
C GLY A 411 -14.13 -25.07 -1.27
N LEU A 412 -14.85 -24.84 -2.39
CA LEU A 412 -16.31 -24.96 -2.41
C LEU A 412 -16.82 -26.25 -3.06
N VAL A 413 -16.17 -26.71 -4.15
CA VAL A 413 -16.64 -27.87 -4.93
C VAL A 413 -16.01 -29.16 -4.41
N TRP A 414 -14.68 -29.22 -4.38
CA TRP A 414 -13.96 -30.43 -3.96
C TRP A 414 -13.84 -30.59 -2.46
N LYS A 415 -14.11 -29.50 -1.69
CA LYS A 415 -13.95 -29.48 -0.22
C LYS A 415 -12.61 -30.07 0.23
N ALA A 416 -11.55 -29.69 -0.47
CA ALA A 416 -10.19 -30.14 -0.21
C ALA A 416 -9.72 -29.67 1.20
N PRO A 417 -8.72 -30.34 1.80
CA PRO A 417 -8.12 -29.90 3.04
C PRO A 417 -7.72 -28.42 2.98
N PHE A 418 -7.97 -27.69 4.07
CA PHE A 418 -7.77 -26.23 4.13
C PHE A 418 -6.40 -25.74 3.62
N LEU A 419 -5.32 -26.46 3.99
CA LEU A 419 -3.97 -26.09 3.57
C LEU A 419 -3.76 -26.13 2.05
N ILE A 420 -4.49 -27.00 1.33
CA ILE A 420 -4.48 -27.04 -0.14
C ILE A 420 -5.16 -25.80 -0.68
N VAL A 421 -6.34 -25.44 -0.15
CA VAL A 421 -7.06 -24.21 -0.55
C VAL A 421 -6.19 -22.98 -0.30
N PHE A 422 -5.53 -22.92 0.85
CA PHE A 422 -4.61 -21.84 1.20
C PHE A 422 -3.39 -21.77 0.26
N ALA A 423 -2.80 -22.90 -0.08
CA ALA A 423 -1.66 -22.94 -1.03
C ALA A 423 -2.06 -22.48 -2.44
N CYS A 424 -3.30 -22.75 -2.87
CA CYS A 424 -3.83 -22.27 -4.17
C CYS A 424 -3.86 -20.74 -4.27
N CYS A 425 -3.90 -20.01 -3.14
CA CYS A 425 -3.85 -18.54 -3.12
C CYS A 425 -2.52 -17.96 -3.64
N TYR A 426 -1.46 -18.78 -3.71
CA TYR A 426 -0.11 -18.35 -4.09
C TYR A 426 0.45 -19.09 -5.31
N ILE A 427 -0.37 -19.88 -5.98
CA ILE A 427 0.09 -20.79 -7.06
C ILE A 427 0.59 -20.05 -8.31
N ASP A 428 0.12 -18.83 -8.53
CA ASP A 428 0.50 -17.95 -9.64
C ASP A 428 1.86 -17.28 -9.45
N GLU A 429 2.30 -17.11 -8.20
CA GLU A 429 3.49 -16.32 -7.88
C GLU A 429 4.78 -16.78 -8.59
N PRO A 430 5.10 -18.09 -8.68
CA PRO A 430 6.29 -18.55 -9.40
C PRO A 430 6.22 -18.26 -10.91
N ILE A 431 5.04 -18.41 -11.53
CA ILE A 431 4.85 -18.15 -12.95
C ILE A 431 4.99 -16.66 -13.23
N ARG A 432 4.38 -15.84 -12.38
CA ARG A 432 4.52 -14.37 -12.44
C ARG A 432 5.98 -13.95 -12.31
N LEU A 433 6.74 -14.52 -11.36
CA LEU A 433 8.15 -14.18 -11.17
C LEU A 433 8.96 -14.42 -12.45
N ILE A 434 8.76 -15.55 -13.11
CA ILE A 434 9.47 -15.87 -14.37
C ILE A 434 9.13 -14.84 -15.46
N LEU A 435 7.86 -14.47 -15.60
CA LEU A 435 7.42 -13.48 -16.60
C LEU A 435 7.94 -12.08 -16.28
N MET A 436 7.88 -11.69 -15.00
CA MET A 436 8.40 -10.41 -14.52
C MET A 436 9.92 -10.32 -14.73
N GLN A 437 10.68 -11.37 -14.38
CA GLN A 437 12.13 -11.41 -14.59
C GLN A 437 12.49 -11.31 -16.09
N ARG A 438 11.79 -12.05 -16.97
CA ARG A 438 12.01 -11.93 -18.42
C ARG A 438 11.78 -10.51 -18.91
N HIS A 439 10.75 -9.83 -18.39
CA HIS A 439 10.47 -8.45 -18.74
C HIS A 439 11.53 -7.49 -18.17
N MET A 440 12.01 -7.73 -16.95
CA MET A 440 13.11 -6.98 -16.35
C MET A 440 14.36 -7.00 -17.26
N TYR A 441 14.78 -8.19 -17.67
CA TYR A 441 15.97 -8.35 -18.50
C TYR A 441 15.81 -7.81 -19.93
N SER A 442 14.56 -7.67 -20.44
CA SER A 442 14.31 -7.11 -21.77
C SER A 442 14.51 -5.58 -21.85
N GLY A 443 14.55 -4.87 -20.72
CA GLY A 443 14.62 -3.41 -20.67
C GLY A 443 13.35 -2.68 -21.16
N LYS A 444 12.35 -3.39 -21.69
CA LYS A 444 11.14 -2.81 -22.32
C LYS A 444 10.19 -2.13 -21.31
N TRP A 445 10.41 -2.35 -20.02
CA TRP A 445 9.67 -1.71 -18.93
C TRP A 445 10.05 -0.24 -18.70
N VAL A 446 11.20 0.21 -19.26
CA VAL A 446 11.64 1.60 -19.17
C VAL A 446 10.86 2.43 -20.18
N ARG A 447 9.92 3.24 -19.68
CA ARG A 447 9.03 4.10 -20.49
C ARG A 447 8.93 5.49 -19.86
N PRO A 448 9.97 6.31 -19.98
CA PRO A 448 10.03 7.61 -19.35
C PRO A 448 8.88 8.53 -19.79
N VAL A 449 8.48 9.45 -18.88
CA VAL A 449 7.49 10.50 -19.17
C VAL A 449 8.16 11.88 -19.33
N THR A 450 9.44 12.00 -18.99
CA THR A 450 10.24 13.22 -19.05
C THR A 450 10.96 13.35 -20.39
N PRO A 451 11.22 14.57 -20.88
CA PRO A 451 11.99 14.79 -22.11
C PRO A 451 13.38 14.16 -22.06
N GLN A 452 14.13 14.35 -20.96
CA GLN A 452 15.48 13.79 -20.79
C GLN A 452 15.49 12.25 -20.85
N GLY A 453 14.50 11.61 -20.18
CA GLY A 453 14.36 10.17 -20.25
C GLY A 453 14.01 9.66 -21.65
N MET A 454 13.14 10.37 -22.37
CA MET A 454 12.77 10.02 -23.75
C MET A 454 13.95 10.15 -24.71
N GLU A 455 14.80 11.16 -24.56
CA GLU A 455 16.00 11.37 -25.36
C GLU A 455 17.03 10.25 -25.16
N ALA A 456 17.20 9.77 -23.92
CA ALA A 456 18.12 8.68 -23.58
C ALA A 456 17.61 7.29 -24.02
N LEU A 457 16.31 7.13 -24.26
CA LEU A 457 15.68 5.83 -24.50
C LEU A 457 16.21 5.07 -25.72
N PRO A 458 16.43 5.67 -26.90
CA PRO A 458 16.94 4.96 -28.08
C PRO A 458 18.28 4.29 -27.82
N ALA A 459 19.25 5.01 -27.24
CA ALA A 459 20.57 4.49 -26.92
C ALA A 459 20.51 3.33 -25.90
N PHE A 460 19.65 3.46 -24.89
CA PHE A 460 19.40 2.40 -23.92
C PHE A 460 18.81 1.15 -24.58
N MET A 461 17.81 1.30 -25.45
CA MET A 461 17.14 0.17 -26.13
C MET A 461 18.10 -0.50 -27.13
N GLU A 462 18.98 0.22 -27.78
CA GLU A 462 20.04 -0.37 -28.62
C GLU A 462 20.96 -1.28 -27.82
N LYS A 463 21.31 -0.89 -26.61
CA LYS A 463 22.22 -1.63 -25.72
C LYS A 463 21.56 -2.85 -25.09
N HIS A 464 20.33 -2.75 -24.62
CA HIS A 464 19.63 -3.77 -23.85
C HIS A 464 18.57 -4.56 -24.66
N GLY A 465 18.06 -4.01 -25.78
CA GLY A 465 17.08 -4.64 -26.63
C GLY A 465 17.63 -5.73 -27.58
N ARG A 466 18.93 -5.83 -27.76
CA ARG A 466 19.61 -6.78 -28.68
C ARG A 466 19.61 -8.23 -28.22
N HIS A 467 19.27 -8.54 -26.98
CA HIS A 467 19.29 -9.92 -26.47
C HIS A 467 18.26 -10.89 -27.10
N LYS A 468 17.50 -10.48 -28.14
CA LYS A 468 16.54 -11.34 -28.86
C LYS A 468 16.99 -11.79 -30.27
N LYS A 469 18.22 -11.45 -30.74
CA LYS A 469 18.70 -11.92 -32.04
C LYS A 469 19.77 -13.03 -31.97
N ALA A 470 20.09 -13.52 -30.77
CA ALA A 470 21.09 -14.55 -30.56
C ALA A 470 20.62 -15.57 -29.48
N ALA A 471 19.43 -16.13 -29.66
CA ALA A 471 19.00 -17.37 -28.98
C ALA A 471 17.95 -18.06 -29.86
#